data_e1630a10506491f505b0574e518ee7ec
#
_entry.id   e1630a10506491f505b0574e518ee7ec
#
_cell.length_a   1.000
_cell.length_b   1.000
_cell.length_c   1.000
_cell.angle_alpha   90.00
_cell.angle_beta   90.00
_cell.angle_gamma   90.00
#
_symmetry.space_group_name_H-M   'P 1'
#
loop_
_entity.id
_entity.type
_entity.pdbx_description
1 polymer ?
#
loop_
_entity_poly.entity_id
_entity_poly.type
_entity_poly.pdbx_seq_one_letter_code
_entity_poly.pdbx_strand_id
1 'polypeptide(L)'
;MLPPDYFDHAADDLLELYSKLDEAITRDIVRRLVKTGGVSITADWQIQRLQESGVLLDDIIRRVAQLTDASDQQVKALFEDAGVQAVEIDRGIYQAAGLSPPPLRQSLGAMQILQAGVQKTAGHLRNLSMTTAIATQQAYINVVTLAEMQVESGAFDYVTAIRNAVRTAAESGAEVLYPTGHRDKLDVAVRRATLTGVSQTTGKISEHYADEMGCDLVETTAHPGARPEHAVWQGKVFSRSGKHKEYPDFVASTGYGTGPGLCGWNCRHSFFPFFEGISASAYPREKLQEYENQTVQYNGETIKYYDATQMQRAAERQIRATKRELAGYDAGFKAADSEHLRNALNEQFQAAAVKLQRQKSQLDDFLGQTGMLRQDEREQVLGFGRSQAQKAVWATKRGE
;
A
#
# COMPACT_ATOMS: atom_id res chain seq x y z
N MET A 1 12.51 -7.96 -18.12
CA MET A 1 11.97 -6.71 -17.54
C MET A 1 10.49 -6.83 -17.22
N LEU A 2 9.96 -6.06 -16.28
CA LEU A 2 8.52 -6.00 -16.03
C LEU A 2 7.95 -4.70 -16.64
N PRO A 3 6.81 -4.75 -17.33
CA PRO A 3 6.16 -3.55 -17.80
C PRO A 3 5.55 -2.75 -16.61
N PRO A 4 5.41 -1.42 -16.73
CA PRO A 4 4.93 -0.57 -15.63
C PRO A 4 3.54 -0.93 -15.07
N ASP A 5 2.65 -1.46 -15.90
CA ASP A 5 1.29 -1.90 -15.53
C ASP A 5 1.28 -3.19 -14.69
N TYR A 6 2.31 -4.03 -14.78
CA TYR A 6 2.47 -5.20 -13.91
C TYR A 6 2.37 -4.83 -12.43
N PHE A 7 2.95 -3.68 -12.05
CA PHE A 7 2.98 -3.22 -10.66
C PHE A 7 1.62 -2.71 -10.13
N ASP A 8 0.60 -2.58 -10.98
CA ASP A 8 -0.71 -2.11 -10.53
C ASP A 8 -1.41 -3.16 -9.67
N HIS A 9 -1.30 -4.44 -10.02
CA HIS A 9 -2.01 -5.55 -9.38
C HIS A 9 -1.11 -6.58 -8.69
N ALA A 10 0.22 -6.51 -8.86
CA ALA A 10 1.16 -7.52 -8.38
C ALA A 10 1.10 -7.78 -6.85
N ALA A 11 0.64 -6.84 -6.05
CA ALA A 11 0.56 -7.00 -4.60
C ALA A 11 -0.85 -7.32 -4.07
N ASP A 12 -1.87 -7.47 -4.93
CA ASP A 12 -3.27 -7.49 -4.52
C ASP A 12 -3.60 -8.65 -3.57
N ASP A 13 -3.12 -9.86 -3.84
CA ASP A 13 -3.33 -11.03 -2.98
C ASP A 13 -2.72 -10.84 -1.59
N LEU A 14 -1.50 -10.29 -1.53
CA LEU A 14 -0.85 -9.96 -0.25
C LEU A 14 -1.60 -8.86 0.48
N LEU A 15 -2.09 -7.84 -0.22
CA LEU A 15 -2.88 -6.77 0.37
C LEU A 15 -4.19 -7.29 0.94
N GLU A 16 -4.87 -8.23 0.27
CA GLU A 16 -6.08 -8.86 0.80
C GLU A 16 -5.77 -9.61 2.11
N LEU A 17 -4.69 -10.37 2.13
CA LEU A 17 -4.27 -11.13 3.30
C LEU A 17 -3.99 -10.21 4.51
N TYR A 18 -3.23 -9.13 4.30
CA TYR A 18 -2.91 -8.17 5.36
C TYR A 18 -4.08 -7.27 5.75
N SER A 19 -5.03 -7.03 4.86
CA SER A 19 -6.27 -6.32 5.18
C SER A 19 -7.16 -7.13 6.13
N LYS A 20 -7.13 -8.47 6.06
CA LYS A 20 -7.81 -9.34 7.05
C LYS A 20 -7.22 -9.16 8.45
N LEU A 21 -5.91 -8.99 8.54
CA LEU A 21 -5.24 -8.71 9.82
C LEU A 21 -5.64 -7.32 10.35
N ASP A 22 -5.58 -6.28 9.52
CA ASP A 22 -5.99 -4.91 9.89
C ASP A 22 -7.43 -4.85 10.41
N GLU A 23 -8.37 -5.50 9.70
CA GLU A 23 -9.77 -5.59 10.13
C GLU A 23 -9.91 -6.29 11.49
N ALA A 24 -9.24 -7.42 11.66
CA ALA A 24 -9.33 -8.20 12.89
C ALA A 24 -8.76 -7.41 14.09
N ILE A 25 -7.66 -6.71 13.91
CA ILE A 25 -7.04 -5.81 14.90
C ILE A 25 -8.01 -4.68 15.26
N THR A 26 -8.49 -3.95 14.28
CA THR A 26 -9.38 -2.80 14.49
C THR A 26 -10.66 -3.20 15.23
N ARG A 27 -11.27 -4.32 14.81
CA ARG A 27 -12.47 -4.86 15.46
C ARG A 27 -12.23 -5.25 16.92
N ASP A 28 -11.08 -5.87 17.22
CA ASP A 28 -10.75 -6.28 18.57
C ASP A 28 -10.51 -5.09 19.49
N ILE A 29 -9.81 -4.05 19.04
CA ILE A 29 -9.64 -2.80 19.76
C ILE A 29 -11.02 -2.17 20.07
N VAL A 30 -11.87 -2.01 19.07
CA VAL A 30 -13.19 -1.40 19.24
C VAL A 30 -14.05 -2.18 20.24
N ARG A 31 -14.03 -3.53 20.16
CA ARG A 31 -14.76 -4.37 21.13
C ARG A 31 -14.29 -4.17 22.56
N ARG A 32 -12.99 -4.04 22.78
CA ARG A 32 -12.41 -3.80 24.11
C ARG A 32 -12.78 -2.41 24.62
N LEU A 33 -12.76 -1.38 23.76
CA LEU A 33 -13.14 -0.01 24.11
C LEU A 33 -14.60 0.09 24.57
N VAL A 34 -15.55 -0.54 23.88
CA VAL A 34 -16.98 -0.43 24.21
C VAL A 34 -17.42 -1.29 25.40
N LYS A 35 -16.62 -2.32 25.75
CA LYS A 35 -16.89 -3.20 26.91
C LYS A 35 -16.25 -2.74 28.21
N THR A 36 -15.75 -1.53 28.27
CA THR A 36 -15.01 -1.04 29.44
C THR A 36 -15.87 -0.82 30.70
N GLY A 37 -17.21 -0.89 30.58
CA GLY A 37 -18.12 -0.85 31.75
C GLY A 37 -18.14 0.45 32.53
N GLY A 38 -17.51 1.49 32.07
CA GLY A 38 -17.32 2.78 32.72
C GLY A 38 -15.83 3.12 32.79
N VAL A 39 -15.46 4.38 32.58
CA VAL A 39 -14.12 4.88 32.86
C VAL A 39 -14.07 5.28 34.33
N SER A 40 -13.20 4.66 35.12
CA SER A 40 -12.99 5.05 36.53
C SER A 40 -11.48 5.25 36.77
N ILE A 41 -11.16 6.21 37.64
CA ILE A 41 -9.80 6.63 38.01
C ILE A 41 -9.13 5.61 38.95
N THR A 42 -9.75 4.46 39.20
CA THR A 42 -9.21 3.50 40.17
C THR A 42 -7.98 2.79 39.65
N ALA A 43 -7.03 2.52 40.54
CA ALA A 43 -5.85 1.70 40.23
C ALA A 43 -6.24 0.33 39.63
N ASP A 44 -7.33 -0.25 40.09
CA ASP A 44 -7.86 -1.51 39.58
C ASP A 44 -8.27 -1.40 38.09
N TRP A 45 -8.89 -0.29 37.70
CA TRP A 45 -9.25 -0.06 36.30
C TRP A 45 -8.00 0.08 35.42
N GLN A 46 -6.99 0.84 35.87
CA GLN A 46 -5.74 1.00 35.15
C GLN A 46 -5.00 -0.34 35.00
N ILE A 47 -4.94 -1.15 36.07
CA ILE A 47 -4.37 -2.49 36.03
C ILE A 47 -5.12 -3.37 35.05
N GLN A 48 -6.45 -3.34 35.07
CA GLN A 48 -7.26 -4.10 34.11
C GLN A 48 -6.97 -3.69 32.66
N ARG A 49 -6.82 -2.38 32.37
CA ARG A 49 -6.49 -1.91 31.02
C ARG A 49 -5.10 -2.39 30.56
N LEU A 50 -4.11 -2.38 31.43
CA LEU A 50 -2.78 -2.91 31.15
C LEU A 50 -2.84 -4.42 30.87
N GLN A 51 -3.61 -5.19 31.64
CA GLN A 51 -3.81 -6.61 31.40
C GLN A 51 -4.50 -6.85 30.04
N GLU A 52 -5.54 -6.10 29.72
CA GLU A 52 -6.24 -6.19 28.43
C GLU A 52 -5.31 -5.84 27.25
N SER A 53 -4.41 -4.87 27.43
CA SER A 53 -3.43 -4.52 26.41
C SER A 53 -2.42 -5.65 26.14
N GLY A 54 -2.04 -6.40 27.19
CA GLY A 54 -1.22 -7.60 27.06
C GLY A 54 -1.94 -8.72 26.30
N VAL A 55 -3.21 -8.99 26.67
CA VAL A 55 -4.03 -9.98 25.94
C VAL A 55 -4.24 -9.57 24.49
N LEU A 56 -4.44 -8.30 24.20
CA LEU A 56 -4.54 -7.79 22.83
C LEU A 56 -3.26 -8.07 22.04
N LEU A 57 -2.09 -7.80 22.62
CA LEU A 57 -0.81 -8.08 21.96
C LEU A 57 -0.64 -9.57 21.64
N ASP A 58 -0.95 -10.46 22.59
CA ASP A 58 -0.87 -11.92 22.39
C ASP A 58 -1.82 -12.39 21.28
N ASP A 59 -3.03 -11.84 21.22
CA ASP A 59 -4.00 -12.14 20.17
C ASP A 59 -3.48 -11.73 18.79
N ILE A 60 -2.87 -10.55 18.68
CA ILE A 60 -2.29 -10.05 17.43
C ILE A 60 -1.09 -10.91 17.03
N ILE A 61 -0.19 -11.25 17.95
CA ILE A 61 0.97 -12.11 17.68
C ILE A 61 0.53 -13.48 17.15
N ARG A 62 -0.50 -14.09 17.73
CA ARG A 62 -1.05 -15.35 17.22
C ARG A 62 -1.62 -15.23 15.81
N ARG A 63 -2.32 -14.14 15.49
CA ARG A 63 -2.83 -13.87 14.13
C ARG A 63 -1.71 -13.64 13.14
N VAL A 64 -0.67 -12.90 13.52
CA VAL A 64 0.54 -12.70 12.70
C VAL A 64 1.22 -14.05 12.41
N ALA A 65 1.35 -14.93 13.41
CA ALA A 65 1.93 -16.25 13.20
C ALA A 65 1.11 -17.09 12.19
N GLN A 66 -0.22 -17.09 12.31
CA GLN A 66 -1.11 -17.79 11.37
C GLN A 66 -1.03 -17.23 9.94
N LEU A 67 -0.79 -15.94 9.79
CA LEU A 67 -0.67 -15.28 8.50
C LEU A 67 0.66 -15.52 7.82
N THR A 68 1.73 -15.79 8.59
CA THR A 68 3.11 -15.82 8.08
C THR A 68 3.30 -16.86 6.97
N ASP A 69 2.83 -18.08 7.14
CA ASP A 69 3.00 -19.14 6.14
C ASP A 69 2.30 -18.81 4.82
N ALA A 70 1.07 -18.27 4.89
CA ALA A 70 0.33 -17.85 3.70
C ALA A 70 1.02 -16.67 3.00
N SER A 71 1.52 -15.71 3.78
CA SER A 71 2.28 -14.57 3.25
C SER A 71 3.56 -15.03 2.54
N ASP A 72 4.32 -15.93 3.14
CA ASP A 72 5.55 -16.46 2.55
C ASP A 72 5.29 -17.22 1.24
N GLN A 73 4.20 -18.00 1.18
CA GLN A 73 3.78 -18.68 -0.06
C GLN A 73 3.40 -17.71 -1.16
N GLN A 74 2.63 -16.66 -0.84
CA GLN A 74 2.25 -15.63 -1.81
C GLN A 74 3.44 -14.81 -2.29
N VAL A 75 4.37 -14.44 -1.41
CA VAL A 75 5.63 -13.78 -1.79
C VAL A 75 6.41 -14.65 -2.76
N LYS A 76 6.57 -15.95 -2.45
CA LYS A 76 7.29 -16.87 -3.34
C LYS A 76 6.63 -16.96 -4.71
N ALA A 77 5.32 -17.18 -4.77
CA ALA A 77 4.59 -17.28 -6.03
C ALA A 77 4.69 -16.00 -6.87
N LEU A 78 4.52 -14.84 -6.25
CA LEU A 78 4.67 -13.54 -6.92
C LEU A 78 6.08 -13.34 -7.51
N PHE A 79 7.11 -13.69 -6.76
CA PHE A 79 8.49 -13.51 -7.22
C PHE A 79 8.87 -14.48 -8.34
N GLU A 80 8.37 -15.72 -8.27
CA GLU A 80 8.55 -16.71 -9.34
C GLU A 80 7.87 -16.24 -10.64
N ASP A 81 6.63 -15.74 -10.56
CA ASP A 81 5.90 -15.18 -11.70
C ASP A 81 6.63 -13.96 -12.28
N ALA A 82 6.96 -12.99 -11.45
CA ALA A 82 7.67 -11.77 -11.85
C ALA A 82 9.02 -12.08 -12.50
N GLY A 83 9.77 -13.01 -11.93
CA GLY A 83 11.06 -13.43 -12.45
C GLY A 83 10.95 -14.10 -13.83
N VAL A 84 9.98 -15.01 -14.00
CA VAL A 84 9.71 -15.66 -15.27
C VAL A 84 9.32 -14.63 -16.33
N GLN A 85 8.36 -13.77 -16.06
CA GLN A 85 7.90 -12.75 -17.00
C GLN A 85 9.02 -11.79 -17.40
N ALA A 86 9.80 -11.32 -16.43
CA ALA A 86 10.92 -10.41 -16.70
C ALA A 86 11.95 -11.04 -17.64
N VAL A 87 12.33 -12.29 -17.39
CA VAL A 87 13.33 -13.00 -18.21
C VAL A 87 12.80 -13.30 -19.61
N GLU A 88 11.55 -13.76 -19.75
CA GLU A 88 11.01 -14.10 -21.08
C GLU A 88 10.89 -12.87 -22.00
N ILE A 89 10.55 -11.70 -21.48
CA ILE A 89 10.54 -10.46 -22.26
C ILE A 89 11.97 -10.10 -22.72
N ASP A 90 12.95 -10.14 -21.81
CA ASP A 90 14.34 -9.79 -22.12
C ASP A 90 14.98 -10.81 -23.09
N ARG A 91 14.61 -12.09 -22.99
CA ARG A 91 15.11 -13.14 -23.91
C ARG A 91 14.83 -12.84 -25.37
N GLY A 92 13.65 -12.30 -25.68
CA GLY A 92 13.33 -11.90 -27.07
C GLY A 92 14.29 -10.85 -27.60
N ILE A 93 14.75 -9.91 -26.80
CA ILE A 93 15.71 -8.88 -27.17
C ILE A 93 17.11 -9.50 -27.38
N TYR A 94 17.54 -10.36 -26.45
CA TYR A 94 18.83 -11.08 -26.61
C TYR A 94 18.85 -11.97 -27.85
N GLN A 95 17.74 -12.68 -28.15
CA GLN A 95 17.64 -13.52 -29.34
C GLN A 95 17.74 -12.70 -30.65
N ALA A 96 17.13 -11.51 -30.67
CA ALA A 96 17.28 -10.60 -31.81
C ALA A 96 18.74 -10.16 -32.03
N ALA A 97 19.54 -10.12 -30.96
CA ALA A 97 20.98 -9.85 -31.01
C ALA A 97 21.83 -11.12 -31.25
N GLY A 98 21.22 -12.27 -31.55
CA GLY A 98 21.93 -13.53 -31.79
C GLY A 98 22.43 -14.24 -30.53
N LEU A 99 21.94 -13.82 -29.33
CA LEU A 99 22.28 -14.39 -28.03
C LEU A 99 21.18 -15.33 -27.54
N SER A 100 21.50 -16.31 -26.71
CA SER A 100 20.57 -17.32 -26.24
C SER A 100 20.67 -17.52 -24.73
N PRO A 101 20.19 -16.54 -23.91
CA PRO A 101 20.19 -16.71 -22.46
C PRO A 101 19.30 -17.87 -22.04
N PRO A 102 19.68 -18.65 -21.01
CA PRO A 102 18.84 -19.72 -20.50
C PRO A 102 17.55 -19.19 -19.88
N PRO A 103 16.46 -19.99 -19.83
CA PRO A 103 15.28 -19.65 -19.03
C PRO A 103 15.64 -19.49 -17.55
N LEU A 104 14.86 -18.69 -16.80
CA LEU A 104 15.09 -18.40 -15.38
C LEU A 104 15.45 -19.64 -14.55
N ARG A 105 14.65 -20.72 -14.68
CA ARG A 105 14.83 -21.95 -13.90
C ARG A 105 16.11 -22.76 -14.26
N GLN A 106 16.76 -22.45 -15.36
CA GLN A 106 18.01 -23.08 -15.80
C GLN A 106 19.24 -22.24 -15.44
N SER A 107 19.10 -20.97 -15.05
CA SER A 107 20.19 -20.12 -14.56
C SER A 107 20.29 -20.25 -13.04
N LEU A 108 21.38 -20.88 -12.57
CA LEU A 108 21.64 -21.04 -11.14
C LEU A 108 21.78 -19.67 -10.43
N GLY A 109 22.51 -18.73 -11.08
CA GLY A 109 22.70 -17.37 -10.53
C GLY A 109 21.40 -16.60 -10.41
N ALA A 110 20.56 -16.60 -11.46
CA ALA A 110 19.27 -15.95 -11.42
C ALA A 110 18.32 -16.56 -10.37
N MET A 111 18.32 -17.89 -10.20
CA MET A 111 17.54 -18.57 -9.16
C MET A 111 18.03 -18.24 -7.76
N GLN A 112 19.33 -18.09 -7.52
CA GLN A 112 19.87 -17.63 -6.24
C GLN A 112 19.44 -16.20 -5.93
N ILE A 113 19.48 -15.29 -6.91
CA ILE A 113 18.99 -13.92 -6.76
C ILE A 113 17.50 -13.92 -6.40
N LEU A 114 16.70 -14.72 -7.10
CA LEU A 114 15.27 -14.86 -6.84
C LEU A 114 15.00 -15.31 -5.40
N GLN A 115 15.66 -16.38 -4.97
CA GLN A 115 15.50 -16.92 -3.61
C GLN A 115 15.92 -15.92 -2.54
N ALA A 116 17.01 -15.19 -2.73
CA ALA A 116 17.46 -14.14 -1.83
C ALA A 116 16.43 -13.00 -1.75
N GLY A 117 15.82 -12.61 -2.87
CA GLY A 117 14.76 -11.62 -2.95
C GLY A 117 13.50 -12.05 -2.17
N VAL A 118 13.07 -13.29 -2.36
CA VAL A 118 11.95 -13.92 -1.61
C VAL A 118 12.22 -13.85 -0.10
N GLN A 119 13.37 -14.36 0.34
CA GLN A 119 13.73 -14.40 1.77
C GLN A 119 13.79 -13.00 2.39
N LYS A 120 14.40 -12.05 1.69
CA LYS A 120 14.50 -10.66 2.14
C LYS A 120 13.12 -10.02 2.29
N THR A 121 12.24 -10.19 1.31
CA THR A 121 10.92 -9.56 1.31
C THR A 121 9.99 -10.21 2.33
N ALA A 122 9.97 -11.54 2.42
CA ALA A 122 9.22 -12.27 3.46
C ALA A 122 9.69 -11.88 4.86
N GLY A 123 11.00 -11.80 5.11
CA GLY A 123 11.56 -11.31 6.36
C GLY A 123 11.15 -9.88 6.70
N HIS A 124 11.13 -8.99 5.69
CA HIS A 124 10.67 -7.62 5.86
C HIS A 124 9.18 -7.55 6.22
N LEU A 125 8.32 -8.31 5.56
CA LEU A 125 6.89 -8.37 5.87
C LEU A 125 6.62 -8.91 7.29
N ARG A 126 7.38 -9.91 7.75
CA ARG A 126 7.31 -10.38 9.14
C ARG A 126 7.68 -9.29 10.14
N ASN A 127 8.74 -8.53 9.88
CA ASN A 127 9.13 -7.40 10.72
C ASN A 127 8.04 -6.31 10.76
N LEU A 128 7.43 -5.97 9.62
CA LEU A 128 6.30 -5.04 9.56
C LEU A 128 5.13 -5.53 10.42
N SER A 129 4.79 -6.81 10.35
CA SER A 129 3.72 -7.41 11.13
C SER A 129 3.97 -7.34 12.64
N MET A 130 5.19 -7.66 13.08
CA MET A 130 5.58 -7.57 14.50
C MET A 130 5.60 -6.12 15.00
N THR A 131 6.12 -5.19 14.19
CA THR A 131 6.09 -3.75 14.52
C THR A 131 4.65 -3.26 14.63
N THR A 132 3.75 -3.72 13.75
CA THR A 132 2.31 -3.42 13.83
C THR A 132 1.69 -3.93 15.13
N ALA A 133 2.03 -5.13 15.58
CA ALA A 133 1.50 -5.67 16.84
C ALA A 133 1.84 -4.77 18.03
N ILE A 134 3.10 -4.36 18.14
CA ILE A 134 3.58 -3.46 19.21
C ILE A 134 2.93 -2.06 19.09
N ALA A 135 2.91 -1.50 17.88
CA ALA A 135 2.30 -0.19 17.63
C ALA A 135 0.80 -0.18 17.96
N THR A 136 0.11 -1.27 17.69
CA THR A 136 -1.31 -1.45 18.02
C THR A 136 -1.57 -1.49 19.52
N GLN A 137 -0.74 -2.22 20.28
CA GLN A 137 -0.82 -2.22 21.75
C GLN A 137 -0.67 -0.80 22.31
N GLN A 138 0.34 -0.07 21.84
CA GLN A 138 0.58 1.30 22.28
C GLN A 138 -0.58 2.23 21.86
N ALA A 139 -1.11 2.07 20.66
CA ALA A 139 -2.26 2.84 20.19
C ALA A 139 -3.51 2.60 21.08
N TYR A 140 -3.77 1.35 21.46
CA TYR A 140 -4.84 1.01 22.39
C TYR A 140 -4.66 1.70 23.73
N ILE A 141 -3.47 1.62 24.35
CA ILE A 141 -3.16 2.29 25.61
C ILE A 141 -3.39 3.80 25.48
N ASN A 142 -2.88 4.43 24.44
CA ASN A 142 -3.02 5.87 24.22
C ASN A 142 -4.48 6.32 24.09
N VAL A 143 -5.28 5.56 23.34
CA VAL A 143 -6.72 5.86 23.13
C VAL A 143 -7.50 5.72 24.43
N VAL A 144 -7.21 4.69 25.22
CA VAL A 144 -7.84 4.48 26.54
C VAL A 144 -7.46 5.59 27.50
N THR A 145 -6.17 5.94 27.60
CA THR A 145 -5.67 7.03 28.45
C THR A 145 -6.30 8.37 28.06
N LEU A 146 -6.44 8.65 26.76
CA LEU A 146 -7.09 9.87 26.29
C LEU A 146 -8.57 9.91 26.69
N ALA A 147 -9.29 8.79 26.56
CA ALA A 147 -10.69 8.70 26.97
C ALA A 147 -10.84 8.92 28.50
N GLU A 148 -9.92 8.35 29.30
CA GLU A 148 -9.84 8.57 30.74
C GLU A 148 -9.66 10.06 31.07
N MET A 149 -8.65 10.71 30.50
CA MET A 149 -8.38 12.14 30.69
C MET A 149 -9.58 13.03 30.29
N GLN A 150 -10.31 12.67 29.22
CA GLN A 150 -11.50 13.39 28.77
C GLN A 150 -12.65 13.33 29.81
N VAL A 151 -12.85 12.18 30.44
CA VAL A 151 -13.88 11.99 31.49
C VAL A 151 -13.45 12.65 32.80
N GLU A 152 -12.19 12.46 33.21
CA GLU A 152 -11.63 13.02 34.46
C GLU A 152 -11.67 14.55 34.48
N SER A 153 -11.34 15.18 33.35
CA SER A 153 -11.35 16.63 33.22
C SER A 153 -12.78 17.21 33.25
N GLY A 154 -13.83 16.36 33.19
CA GLY A 154 -15.21 16.78 33.04
C GLY A 154 -15.53 17.39 31.65
N ALA A 155 -14.60 17.36 30.73
CA ALA A 155 -14.81 17.93 29.40
C ALA A 155 -15.81 17.13 28.55
N PHE A 156 -15.87 15.81 28.77
CA PHE A 156 -16.78 14.92 28.06
C PHE A 156 -17.38 13.89 29.00
N ASP A 157 -18.65 13.52 28.72
CA ASP A 157 -19.26 12.34 29.33
C ASP A 157 -18.62 11.04 28.80
N TYR A 158 -18.83 9.95 29.52
CA TYR A 158 -18.30 8.63 29.20
C TYR A 158 -18.64 8.18 27.78
N VAL A 159 -19.89 8.35 27.34
CA VAL A 159 -20.35 7.91 26.01
C VAL A 159 -19.63 8.67 24.91
N THR A 160 -19.46 9.97 25.08
CA THR A 160 -18.72 10.83 24.15
C THR A 160 -17.24 10.45 24.09
N ALA A 161 -16.60 10.20 25.23
CA ALA A 161 -15.21 9.78 25.30
C ALA A 161 -14.98 8.42 24.59
N ILE A 162 -15.80 7.41 24.85
CA ILE A 162 -15.71 6.10 24.19
C ILE A 162 -16.01 6.21 22.69
N ARG A 163 -17.02 6.98 22.30
CA ARG A 163 -17.32 7.23 20.89
C ARG A 163 -16.10 7.85 20.14
N ASN A 164 -15.44 8.83 20.75
CA ASN A 164 -14.23 9.45 20.21
C ASN A 164 -13.08 8.44 20.14
N ALA A 165 -12.94 7.59 21.17
CA ALA A 165 -11.96 6.51 21.20
C ALA A 165 -12.17 5.49 20.06
N VAL A 166 -13.41 5.07 19.83
CA VAL A 166 -13.78 4.18 18.71
C VAL A 166 -13.46 4.80 17.37
N ARG A 167 -13.76 6.10 17.18
CA ARG A 167 -13.42 6.81 15.96
C ARG A 167 -11.90 6.81 15.73
N THR A 168 -11.13 7.23 16.73
CA THR A 168 -9.67 7.30 16.64
C THR A 168 -9.07 5.94 16.31
N ALA A 169 -9.51 4.87 16.98
CA ALA A 169 -9.05 3.51 16.73
C ALA A 169 -9.39 3.03 15.30
N ALA A 170 -10.61 3.33 14.82
CA ALA A 170 -11.06 2.94 13.49
C ALA A 170 -10.34 3.72 12.37
N GLU A 171 -10.14 5.03 12.54
CA GLU A 171 -9.39 5.86 11.60
C GLU A 171 -7.90 5.44 11.51
N SER A 172 -7.31 5.10 12.65
CA SER A 172 -5.91 4.63 12.72
C SER A 172 -5.75 3.27 12.07
N GLY A 173 -6.64 2.30 12.33
CA GLY A 173 -6.45 0.92 11.89
C GLY A 173 -5.12 0.35 12.39
N ALA A 174 -4.62 -0.67 11.70
CA ALA A 174 -3.30 -1.21 11.95
C ALA A 174 -2.21 -0.31 11.33
N GLU A 175 -1.26 0.13 12.14
CA GLU A 175 -0.16 1.01 11.72
C GLU A 175 1.19 0.33 11.95
N VAL A 176 2.13 0.62 11.06
CA VAL A 176 3.55 0.32 11.20
C VAL A 176 4.24 1.56 11.75
N LEU A 177 4.92 1.43 12.88
CA LEU A 177 5.77 2.48 13.43
C LEU A 177 7.23 2.19 13.08
N TYR A 178 7.87 3.10 12.36
CA TYR A 178 9.29 3.01 12.01
C TYR A 178 10.18 3.61 13.11
N PRO A 179 11.44 3.18 13.21
CA PRO A 179 12.39 3.74 14.20
C PRO A 179 12.59 5.26 14.10
N THR A 180 12.32 5.84 12.93
CA THR A 180 12.35 7.29 12.68
C THR A 180 11.16 8.04 13.26
N GLY A 181 10.16 7.34 13.84
CA GLY A 181 8.90 7.91 14.28
C GLY A 181 7.85 8.05 13.17
N HIS A 182 8.21 7.76 11.91
CA HIS A 182 7.26 7.74 10.80
C HIS A 182 6.24 6.62 10.97
N ARG A 183 5.00 6.86 10.57
CA ARG A 183 3.89 5.88 10.60
C ARG A 183 3.31 5.71 9.21
N ASP A 184 3.09 4.46 8.85
CA ASP A 184 2.31 4.07 7.66
C ASP A 184 1.15 3.18 8.07
N LYS A 185 0.07 3.20 7.29
CA LYS A 185 -0.94 2.16 7.37
C LYS A 185 -0.34 0.84 6.93
N LEU A 186 -0.79 -0.26 7.53
CA LEU A 186 -0.22 -1.59 7.25
C LEU A 186 -0.31 -1.95 5.75
N ASP A 187 -1.44 -1.68 5.10
CA ASP A 187 -1.65 -1.89 3.66
C ASP A 187 -0.63 -1.11 2.80
N VAL A 188 -0.34 0.14 3.15
CA VAL A 188 0.63 0.99 2.46
C VAL A 188 2.05 0.45 2.62
N ALA A 189 2.42 0.05 3.84
CA ALA A 189 3.74 -0.48 4.14
C ALA A 189 3.98 -1.82 3.43
N VAL A 190 3.00 -2.73 3.46
CA VAL A 190 3.03 -4.03 2.78
C VAL A 190 3.14 -3.85 1.27
N ARG A 191 2.30 -3.03 0.65
CA ARG A 191 2.37 -2.74 -0.79
C ARG A 191 3.74 -2.23 -1.19
N ARG A 192 4.27 -1.24 -0.48
CA ARG A 192 5.59 -0.68 -0.77
C ARG A 192 6.70 -1.72 -0.63
N ALA A 193 6.71 -2.50 0.45
CA ALA A 193 7.71 -3.53 0.68
C ALA A 193 7.70 -4.60 -0.42
N THR A 194 6.51 -5.08 -0.79
CA THR A 194 6.31 -6.10 -1.81
C THR A 194 6.76 -5.62 -3.18
N LEU A 195 6.22 -4.50 -3.65
CA LEU A 195 6.54 -3.98 -5.00
C LEU A 195 8.02 -3.57 -5.12
N THR A 196 8.60 -2.98 -4.07
CA THR A 196 10.03 -2.68 -4.05
C THR A 196 10.87 -3.95 -4.09
N GLY A 197 10.49 -4.98 -3.34
CA GLY A 197 11.16 -6.27 -3.33
C GLY A 197 11.14 -6.94 -4.71
N VAL A 198 9.99 -6.99 -5.37
CA VAL A 198 9.82 -7.51 -6.74
C VAL A 198 10.70 -6.73 -7.71
N SER A 199 10.58 -5.40 -7.72
CA SER A 199 11.31 -4.53 -8.66
C SER A 199 12.83 -4.66 -8.50
N GLN A 200 13.34 -4.65 -7.26
CA GLN A 200 14.77 -4.83 -6.98
C GLN A 200 15.27 -6.22 -7.37
N THR A 201 14.48 -7.26 -7.17
CA THR A 201 14.88 -8.63 -7.47
C THR A 201 14.90 -8.87 -8.97
N THR A 202 13.86 -8.45 -9.69
CA THR A 202 13.83 -8.57 -11.16
C THR A 202 14.90 -7.68 -11.83
N GLY A 203 15.17 -6.48 -11.29
CA GLY A 203 16.28 -5.65 -11.74
C GLY A 203 17.65 -6.36 -11.62
N LYS A 204 17.92 -7.01 -10.48
CA LYS A 204 19.15 -7.80 -10.29
C LYS A 204 19.23 -9.03 -11.20
N ILE A 205 18.10 -9.67 -11.49
CA ILE A 205 18.06 -10.75 -12.47
C ILE A 205 18.39 -10.22 -13.86
N SER A 206 17.84 -9.07 -14.27
CA SER A 206 18.17 -8.44 -15.56
C SER A 206 19.65 -8.04 -15.63
N GLU A 207 20.25 -7.53 -14.53
CA GLU A 207 21.70 -7.27 -14.45
C GLU A 207 22.54 -8.54 -14.64
N HIS A 208 22.17 -9.62 -13.94
CA HIS A 208 22.85 -10.90 -14.04
C HIS A 208 22.88 -11.43 -15.49
N TYR A 209 21.73 -11.40 -16.17
CA TYR A 209 21.68 -11.77 -17.59
C TYR A 209 22.47 -10.82 -18.50
N ALA A 210 22.44 -9.52 -18.22
CA ALA A 210 23.22 -8.56 -18.97
C ALA A 210 24.73 -8.81 -18.81
N ASP A 211 25.20 -9.20 -17.62
CA ASP A 211 26.59 -9.60 -17.39
C ASP A 211 26.97 -10.88 -18.14
N GLU A 212 26.13 -11.93 -18.05
CA GLU A 212 26.37 -13.20 -18.77
C GLU A 212 26.37 -13.02 -20.28
N MET A 213 25.57 -12.14 -20.83
CA MET A 213 25.43 -11.89 -22.26
C MET A 213 26.37 -10.76 -22.76
N GLY A 214 27.16 -10.15 -21.89
CA GLY A 214 28.06 -9.06 -22.24
C GLY A 214 27.35 -7.79 -22.73
N CYS A 215 26.11 -7.54 -22.23
CA CYS A 215 25.29 -6.39 -22.61
C CYS A 215 25.57 -5.21 -21.70
N ASP A 216 26.18 -4.13 -22.24
CA ASP A 216 26.44 -2.90 -21.47
C ASP A 216 25.27 -1.92 -21.46
N LEU A 217 24.51 -1.84 -22.56
CA LEU A 217 23.47 -0.84 -22.70
C LEU A 217 22.12 -1.38 -22.25
N VAL A 218 21.38 -0.52 -21.55
CA VAL A 218 20.01 -0.79 -21.10
C VAL A 218 19.11 0.39 -21.38
N GLU A 219 17.87 0.13 -21.76
CA GLU A 219 16.82 1.13 -21.88
C GLU A 219 15.87 1.02 -20.68
N THR A 220 15.52 2.15 -20.05
CA THR A 220 14.56 2.20 -18.96
C THR A 220 13.13 2.23 -19.51
N THR A 221 12.20 1.60 -18.80
CA THR A 221 10.76 1.71 -19.16
C THR A 221 10.22 3.10 -18.89
N ALA A 222 9.14 3.47 -19.58
CA ALA A 222 8.45 4.74 -19.38
C ALA A 222 6.94 4.53 -19.26
N HIS A 223 6.29 5.43 -18.52
CA HIS A 223 4.84 5.46 -18.38
C HIS A 223 4.34 6.90 -18.13
N PRO A 224 3.08 7.21 -18.50
CA PRO A 224 2.47 8.50 -18.16
C PRO A 224 2.33 8.66 -16.64
N GLY A 225 2.41 9.89 -16.15
CA GLY A 225 2.29 10.18 -14.72
C GLY A 225 3.47 9.68 -13.88
N ALA A 226 4.65 9.52 -14.47
CA ALA A 226 5.89 9.30 -13.72
C ALA A 226 6.17 10.49 -12.79
N ARG A 227 6.80 10.21 -11.63
CA ARG A 227 7.29 11.28 -10.73
C ARG A 227 8.22 12.22 -11.49
N PRO A 228 8.24 13.53 -11.19
CA PRO A 228 9.12 14.47 -11.88
C PRO A 228 10.60 14.03 -11.90
N GLU A 229 11.10 13.47 -10.78
CA GLU A 229 12.48 12.98 -10.66
C GLU A 229 12.74 11.74 -11.54
N HIS A 230 11.70 10.97 -11.87
CA HIS A 230 11.80 9.80 -12.75
C HIS A 230 11.55 10.14 -14.21
N ALA A 231 10.74 11.17 -14.48
CA ALA A 231 10.45 11.63 -15.84
C ALA A 231 11.70 12.04 -16.61
N VAL A 232 12.74 12.53 -15.91
CA VAL A 232 13.97 13.01 -16.54
C VAL A 232 14.80 11.91 -17.17
N TRP A 233 14.68 10.67 -16.72
CA TRP A 233 15.47 9.53 -17.20
C TRP A 233 14.65 8.37 -17.77
N GLN A 234 13.32 8.35 -17.63
CA GLN A 234 12.49 7.28 -18.19
C GLN A 234 12.60 7.18 -19.70
N GLY A 235 12.51 5.97 -20.25
CA GLY A 235 12.52 5.70 -21.70
C GLY A 235 13.84 6.07 -22.40
N LYS A 236 14.95 6.17 -21.66
CA LYS A 236 16.27 6.51 -22.20
C LYS A 236 17.22 5.32 -22.08
N VAL A 237 18.23 5.33 -22.94
CA VAL A 237 19.30 4.33 -22.96
C VAL A 237 20.48 4.81 -22.12
N PHE A 238 21.07 3.88 -21.35
CA PHE A 238 22.17 4.12 -20.42
C PHE A 238 23.24 3.04 -20.55
N SER A 239 24.51 3.39 -20.23
CA SER A 239 25.61 2.47 -20.10
C SER A 239 25.72 1.97 -18.65
N ARG A 240 25.70 0.63 -18.45
CA ARG A 240 25.87 0.01 -17.13
C ARG A 240 27.29 0.17 -16.62
N SER A 241 28.28 0.11 -17.49
CA SER A 241 29.67 0.33 -17.16
C SER A 241 30.03 1.80 -16.94
N GLY A 242 29.17 2.75 -17.38
CA GLY A 242 29.47 4.18 -17.41
C GLY A 242 30.61 4.60 -18.34
N LYS A 243 31.07 3.70 -19.23
CA LYS A 243 32.22 3.93 -20.10
C LYS A 243 31.85 4.22 -21.56
N HIS A 244 30.58 4.15 -21.90
CA HIS A 244 30.16 4.40 -23.27
C HIS A 244 30.21 5.90 -23.59
N LYS A 245 30.65 6.24 -24.82
CA LYS A 245 30.86 7.65 -25.19
C LYS A 245 29.56 8.45 -25.38
N GLU A 246 28.51 7.79 -25.86
CA GLU A 246 27.24 8.43 -26.25
C GLU A 246 26.15 8.25 -25.21
N TYR A 247 26.20 7.18 -24.40
CA TYR A 247 25.18 6.88 -23.43
C TYR A 247 25.66 7.16 -21.99
N PRO A 248 24.88 7.93 -21.19
CA PRO A 248 25.29 8.29 -19.84
C PRO A 248 25.32 7.08 -18.90
N ASP A 249 26.00 7.27 -17.76
CA ASP A 249 26.08 6.24 -16.71
C ASP A 249 24.69 5.91 -16.14
N PHE A 250 24.40 4.60 -16.10
CA PHE A 250 23.10 4.09 -15.64
C PHE A 250 22.80 4.42 -14.18
N VAL A 251 23.74 4.12 -13.29
CA VAL A 251 23.53 4.28 -11.84
C VAL A 251 23.49 5.76 -11.47
N ALA A 252 24.43 6.55 -11.98
CA ALA A 252 24.49 7.98 -11.68
C ALA A 252 23.26 8.74 -12.19
N SER A 253 22.72 8.34 -13.37
CA SER A 253 21.57 9.03 -13.98
C SER A 253 20.23 8.64 -13.37
N THR A 254 20.05 7.38 -12.97
CA THR A 254 18.75 6.84 -12.53
C THR A 254 18.64 6.65 -11.02
N GLY A 255 19.76 6.75 -10.30
CA GLY A 255 19.80 6.41 -8.87
C GLY A 255 19.54 4.94 -8.58
N TYR A 256 19.72 4.03 -9.56
CA TYR A 256 19.53 2.61 -9.36
C TYR A 256 20.30 2.08 -8.16
N GLY A 257 19.63 1.23 -7.35
CA GLY A 257 20.19 0.74 -6.08
C GLY A 257 19.90 1.61 -4.87
N THR A 258 19.32 2.81 -5.06
CA THR A 258 18.88 3.69 -3.95
C THR A 258 17.37 3.61 -3.72
N GLY A 259 16.91 4.06 -2.55
CA GLY A 259 15.48 4.07 -2.23
C GLY A 259 14.64 4.94 -3.16
N PRO A 260 15.02 6.20 -3.47
CA PRO A 260 14.24 7.07 -4.36
C PRO A 260 14.46 6.81 -5.86
N GLY A 261 15.49 6.05 -6.26
CA GLY A 261 15.87 5.84 -7.66
C GLY A 261 15.08 4.75 -8.38
N LEU A 262 15.59 4.33 -9.53
CA LEU A 262 15.05 3.24 -10.35
C LEU A 262 15.00 1.92 -9.56
N CYS A 263 13.89 1.19 -9.69
CA CYS A 263 13.56 0.00 -8.90
C CYS A 263 13.48 0.23 -7.38
N GLY A 264 13.44 1.49 -6.93
CA GLY A 264 13.30 1.87 -5.53
C GLY A 264 11.85 1.96 -5.05
N TRP A 265 11.62 2.76 -4.02
CA TRP A 265 10.31 2.88 -3.36
C TRP A 265 9.23 3.42 -4.29
N ASN A 266 8.14 2.64 -4.44
CA ASN A 266 7.02 2.97 -5.30
C ASN A 266 7.41 3.29 -6.76
N CYS A 267 8.57 2.83 -7.21
CA CYS A 267 8.98 2.93 -8.60
C CYS A 267 8.25 1.86 -9.42
N ARG A 268 7.70 2.26 -10.56
CA ARG A 268 7.02 1.38 -11.54
C ARG A 268 7.89 1.13 -12.77
N HIS A 269 9.07 1.75 -12.81
CA HIS A 269 10.01 1.57 -13.90
C HIS A 269 10.87 0.34 -13.66
N SER A 270 11.23 -0.29 -14.76
CA SER A 270 12.24 -1.33 -14.89
C SER A 270 13.22 -0.95 -16.01
N PHE A 271 14.09 -1.85 -16.41
CA PHE A 271 15.01 -1.66 -17.53
C PHE A 271 15.21 -2.98 -18.26
N PHE A 272 15.65 -2.92 -19.49
CA PHE A 272 15.84 -4.07 -20.38
C PHE A 272 17.07 -3.88 -21.26
N PRO A 273 17.64 -4.97 -21.82
CA PRO A 273 18.84 -4.89 -22.66
C PRO A 273 18.59 -4.06 -23.91
N PHE A 274 19.61 -3.32 -24.32
CA PHE A 274 19.61 -2.54 -25.54
C PHE A 274 20.88 -2.84 -26.34
N PHE A 275 20.76 -3.11 -27.65
CA PHE A 275 21.86 -3.39 -28.54
C PHE A 275 21.89 -2.35 -29.65
N GLU A 276 22.96 -1.56 -29.70
CA GLU A 276 23.14 -0.53 -30.71
C GLU A 276 23.16 -1.13 -32.12
N GLY A 277 22.44 -0.53 -33.04
CA GLY A 277 22.28 -1.00 -34.41
C GLY A 277 21.35 -2.21 -34.60
N ILE A 278 20.84 -2.81 -33.51
CA ILE A 278 19.90 -3.94 -33.52
C ILE A 278 18.58 -3.54 -32.88
N SER A 279 18.62 -3.00 -31.64
CA SER A 279 17.44 -2.56 -30.93
C SER A 279 16.94 -1.21 -31.46
N ALA A 280 15.63 -1.10 -31.66
CA ALA A 280 14.95 0.20 -31.77
C ALA A 280 14.50 0.64 -30.39
N SER A 281 14.59 1.93 -30.06
CA SER A 281 14.08 2.44 -28.79
C SER A 281 12.57 2.16 -28.66
N ALA A 282 12.16 1.58 -27.54
CA ALA A 282 10.76 1.32 -27.23
C ALA A 282 9.97 2.63 -26.95
N TYR A 283 10.69 3.70 -26.64
CA TYR A 283 10.12 4.99 -26.29
C TYR A 283 10.69 6.11 -27.16
N PRO A 284 10.20 6.28 -28.41
CA PRO A 284 10.58 7.39 -29.28
C PRO A 284 10.35 8.73 -28.58
N ARG A 285 11.09 9.77 -29.00
CA ARG A 285 11.03 11.10 -28.40
C ARG A 285 9.62 11.67 -28.37
N GLU A 286 8.84 11.43 -29.41
CA GLU A 286 7.45 11.88 -29.54
C GLU A 286 6.58 11.28 -28.43
N LYS A 287 6.74 9.99 -28.13
CA LYS A 287 6.01 9.28 -27.09
C LYS A 287 6.38 9.78 -25.68
N LEU A 288 7.65 10.04 -25.44
CA LEU A 288 8.10 10.63 -24.17
C LEU A 288 7.55 12.03 -23.97
N GLN A 289 7.50 12.86 -25.03
CA GLN A 289 6.88 14.17 -25.00
C GLN A 289 5.36 14.09 -24.76
N GLU A 290 4.68 13.11 -25.34
CA GLU A 290 3.27 12.85 -25.06
C GLU A 290 3.05 12.56 -23.57
N TYR A 291 3.86 11.68 -22.97
CA TYR A 291 3.76 11.37 -21.54
C TYR A 291 4.06 12.56 -20.63
N GLU A 292 5.06 13.37 -20.98
CA GLU A 292 5.45 14.56 -20.21
C GLU A 292 4.39 15.67 -20.28
N ASN A 293 3.77 15.84 -21.45
CA ASN A 293 2.77 16.87 -21.71
C ASN A 293 1.34 16.43 -21.42
N GLN A 294 1.13 15.18 -20.98
CA GLN A 294 -0.20 14.69 -20.70
C GLN A 294 -0.86 15.48 -19.58
N THR A 295 -2.05 16.02 -19.88
CA THR A 295 -2.88 16.80 -18.98
C THR A 295 -4.31 16.31 -18.99
N VAL A 296 -5.07 16.68 -17.99
CA VAL A 296 -6.51 16.45 -17.87
C VAL A 296 -7.22 17.78 -17.54
N GLN A 297 -8.52 17.83 -17.78
CA GLN A 297 -9.35 18.98 -17.41
C GLN A 297 -10.13 18.66 -16.13
N TYR A 298 -10.08 19.58 -15.17
CA TYR A 298 -10.89 19.49 -13.96
C TYR A 298 -11.27 20.88 -13.45
N ASN A 299 -12.56 21.14 -13.22
CA ASN A 299 -13.14 22.43 -12.81
C ASN A 299 -12.71 23.62 -13.68
N GLY A 300 -12.54 23.37 -14.99
CA GLY A 300 -12.10 24.40 -15.95
C GLY A 300 -10.59 24.66 -15.96
N GLU A 301 -9.81 23.96 -15.15
CA GLU A 301 -8.35 24.06 -15.11
C GLU A 301 -7.68 22.89 -15.83
N THR A 302 -6.54 23.16 -16.45
CA THR A 302 -5.68 22.13 -17.04
C THR A 302 -4.66 21.67 -16.00
N ILE A 303 -4.71 20.39 -15.63
CA ILE A 303 -3.87 19.79 -14.59
C ILE A 303 -2.92 18.77 -15.23
N LYS A 304 -1.67 18.70 -14.80
CA LYS A 304 -0.75 17.63 -15.21
C LYS A 304 -1.27 16.25 -14.78
N TYR A 305 -1.13 15.25 -15.63
CA TYR A 305 -1.62 13.91 -15.36
C TYR A 305 -1.06 13.32 -14.04
N TYR A 306 0.22 13.57 -13.74
CA TYR A 306 0.81 13.18 -12.45
C TYR A 306 0.05 13.77 -11.26
N ASP A 307 -0.23 15.08 -11.28
CA ASP A 307 -0.93 15.75 -10.18
C ASP A 307 -2.37 15.23 -10.05
N ALA A 308 -3.05 14.98 -11.17
CA ALA A 308 -4.37 14.36 -11.19
C ALA A 308 -4.35 12.96 -10.55
N THR A 309 -3.32 12.14 -10.80
CA THR A 309 -3.16 10.84 -10.11
C THR A 309 -2.99 10.99 -8.61
N GLN A 310 -2.30 12.04 -8.13
CA GLN A 310 -2.16 12.30 -6.70
C GLN A 310 -3.49 12.75 -6.07
N MET A 311 -4.29 13.56 -6.78
CA MET A 311 -5.64 13.96 -6.35
C MET A 311 -6.57 12.75 -6.24
N GLN A 312 -6.60 11.86 -7.24
CA GLN A 312 -7.36 10.61 -7.19
C GLN A 312 -6.96 9.77 -5.97
N ARG A 313 -5.66 9.55 -5.76
CA ARG A 313 -5.14 8.79 -4.61
C ARG A 313 -5.50 9.43 -3.27
N ALA A 314 -5.56 10.77 -3.21
CA ALA A 314 -6.00 11.47 -2.00
C ALA A 314 -7.49 11.18 -1.70
N ALA A 315 -8.35 11.25 -2.72
CA ALA A 315 -9.78 10.92 -2.59
C ALA A 315 -10.01 9.44 -2.18
N GLU A 316 -9.31 8.51 -2.81
CA GLU A 316 -9.36 7.08 -2.48
C GLU A 316 -8.94 6.82 -1.01
N ARG A 317 -7.89 7.50 -0.52
CA ARG A 317 -7.48 7.40 0.90
C ARG A 317 -8.56 7.92 1.86
N GLN A 318 -9.23 9.03 1.52
CA GLN A 318 -10.32 9.57 2.32
C GLN A 318 -11.52 8.62 2.37
N ILE A 319 -11.89 8.02 1.24
CA ILE A 319 -12.95 7.01 1.15
C ILE A 319 -12.61 5.80 2.05
N ARG A 320 -11.37 5.28 1.98
CA ARG A 320 -10.94 4.18 2.86
C ARG A 320 -11.01 4.55 4.33
N ALA A 321 -10.55 5.73 4.71
CA ALA A 321 -10.62 6.19 6.10
C ALA A 321 -12.08 6.20 6.61
N THR A 322 -13.01 6.75 5.82
CA THR A 322 -14.43 6.78 6.19
C THR A 322 -15.07 5.39 6.21
N LYS A 323 -14.66 4.47 5.31
CA LYS A 323 -15.11 3.07 5.37
C LYS A 323 -14.61 2.35 6.64
N ARG A 324 -13.37 2.64 7.11
CA ARG A 324 -12.85 2.14 8.40
C ARG A 324 -13.65 2.70 9.57
N GLU A 325 -13.96 4.01 9.59
CA GLU A 325 -14.83 4.61 10.59
C GLU A 325 -16.18 3.87 10.69
N LEU A 326 -16.84 3.65 9.55
CA LEU A 326 -18.11 2.93 9.46
C LEU A 326 -18.01 1.49 9.99
N ALA A 327 -16.95 0.77 9.62
CA ALA A 327 -16.70 -0.58 10.13
C ALA A 327 -16.48 -0.58 11.65
N GLY A 328 -15.74 0.40 12.17
CA GLY A 328 -15.53 0.59 13.61
C GLY A 328 -16.82 0.89 14.37
N TYR A 329 -17.63 1.84 13.90
CA TYR A 329 -18.92 2.14 14.52
C TYR A 329 -19.89 0.96 14.49
N ASP A 330 -19.96 0.20 13.39
CA ASP A 330 -20.80 -1.01 13.30
C ASP A 330 -20.31 -2.11 14.25
N ALA A 331 -19.00 -2.30 14.38
CA ALA A 331 -18.41 -3.24 15.33
C ALA A 331 -18.67 -2.82 16.78
N GLY A 332 -18.52 -1.53 17.09
CA GLY A 332 -18.82 -0.95 18.39
C GLY A 332 -20.29 -1.06 18.75
N PHE A 333 -21.20 -0.71 17.84
CA PHE A 333 -22.63 -0.87 18.00
C PHE A 333 -23.03 -2.31 18.38
N LYS A 334 -22.44 -3.30 17.70
CA LYS A 334 -22.72 -4.72 17.96
C LYS A 334 -22.15 -5.20 19.29
N ALA A 335 -21.10 -4.59 19.79
CA ALA A 335 -20.41 -5.01 21.01
C ALA A 335 -20.84 -4.22 22.26
N ALA A 336 -21.45 -3.06 22.12
CA ALA A 336 -21.85 -2.20 23.24
C ALA A 336 -22.99 -2.79 24.05
N ASP A 337 -22.86 -2.79 25.38
CA ASP A 337 -23.85 -3.30 26.33
C ASP A 337 -24.93 -2.24 26.68
N SER A 338 -24.53 -0.96 26.61
CA SER A 338 -25.42 0.17 26.91
C SER A 338 -26.20 0.61 25.67
N GLU A 339 -27.53 0.79 25.82
CA GLU A 339 -28.38 1.33 24.75
C GLU A 339 -27.97 2.76 24.38
N HIS A 340 -27.60 3.59 25.36
CA HIS A 340 -27.14 4.94 25.12
C HIS A 340 -25.88 4.99 24.24
N LEU A 341 -24.88 4.13 24.52
CA LEU A 341 -23.68 4.03 23.70
C LEU A 341 -24.00 3.47 22.30
N ARG A 342 -24.90 2.49 22.20
CA ARG A 342 -25.36 1.98 20.88
C ARG A 342 -25.97 3.09 20.03
N ASN A 343 -26.86 3.90 20.62
CA ASN A 343 -27.48 5.02 19.90
C ASN A 343 -26.45 6.04 19.43
N ALA A 344 -25.53 6.44 20.31
CA ALA A 344 -24.46 7.37 19.97
C ALA A 344 -23.54 6.85 18.83
N LEU A 345 -23.18 5.56 18.83
CA LEU A 345 -22.39 4.94 17.77
C LEU A 345 -23.18 4.83 16.44
N ASN A 346 -24.50 4.59 16.52
CA ASN A 346 -25.36 4.57 15.34
C ASN A 346 -25.53 5.96 14.71
N GLU A 347 -25.64 7.02 15.49
CA GLU A 347 -25.64 8.41 15.01
C GLU A 347 -24.33 8.73 14.25
N GLN A 348 -23.19 8.32 14.81
CA GLN A 348 -21.91 8.52 14.13
C GLN A 348 -21.80 7.69 12.85
N PHE A 349 -22.33 6.46 12.83
CA PHE A 349 -22.42 5.65 11.62
C PHE A 349 -23.22 6.38 10.54
N GLN A 350 -24.36 6.97 10.88
CA GLN A 350 -25.19 7.72 9.93
C GLN A 350 -24.45 8.95 9.38
N ALA A 351 -23.81 9.74 10.25
CA ALA A 351 -23.01 10.89 9.82
C ALA A 351 -21.84 10.48 8.90
N ALA A 352 -21.14 9.41 9.24
CA ALA A 352 -20.06 8.88 8.41
C ALA A 352 -20.57 8.30 7.08
N ALA A 353 -21.79 7.75 7.03
CA ALA A 353 -22.41 7.26 5.79
C ALA A 353 -22.70 8.41 4.82
N VAL A 354 -23.22 9.54 5.30
CA VAL A 354 -23.42 10.75 4.49
C VAL A 354 -22.07 11.30 3.98
N LYS A 355 -21.05 11.34 4.86
CA LYS A 355 -19.68 11.73 4.49
C LYS A 355 -19.14 10.83 3.36
N LEU A 356 -19.29 9.51 3.46
CA LEU A 356 -18.86 8.54 2.44
C LEU A 356 -19.54 8.78 1.11
N GLN A 357 -20.85 9.00 1.09
CA GLN A 357 -21.59 9.28 -0.14
C GLN A 357 -21.07 10.53 -0.83
N ARG A 358 -20.85 11.63 -0.07
CA ARG A 358 -20.29 12.86 -0.61
C ARG A 358 -18.91 12.66 -1.21
N GLN A 359 -18.02 11.92 -0.50
CA GLN A 359 -16.68 11.62 -1.00
C GLN A 359 -16.71 10.79 -2.30
N LYS A 360 -17.61 9.80 -2.38
CA LYS A 360 -17.80 9.02 -3.61
C LYS A 360 -18.29 9.87 -4.78
N SER A 361 -19.30 10.71 -4.54
CA SER A 361 -19.80 11.62 -5.57
C SER A 361 -18.73 12.62 -6.05
N GLN A 362 -17.87 13.10 -5.15
CA GLN A 362 -16.73 13.95 -5.53
C GLN A 362 -15.70 13.19 -6.37
N LEU A 363 -15.42 11.93 -6.04
CA LEU A 363 -14.53 11.10 -6.87
C LEU A 363 -15.16 10.78 -8.22
N ASP A 364 -16.45 10.47 -8.28
CA ASP A 364 -17.18 10.21 -9.54
C ASP A 364 -17.16 11.44 -10.45
N ASP A 365 -17.38 12.64 -9.89
CA ASP A 365 -17.29 13.90 -10.60
C ASP A 365 -15.87 14.15 -11.15
N PHE A 366 -14.85 13.95 -10.30
CA PHE A 366 -13.44 14.06 -10.71
C PHE A 366 -13.12 13.12 -11.87
N LEU A 367 -13.49 11.83 -11.77
CA LEU A 367 -13.23 10.83 -12.80
C LEU A 367 -14.00 11.14 -14.10
N GLY A 368 -15.25 11.62 -13.97
CA GLY A 368 -16.08 12.03 -15.11
C GLY A 368 -15.47 13.20 -15.89
N GLN A 369 -14.91 14.19 -15.20
CA GLN A 369 -14.28 15.35 -15.84
C GLN A 369 -12.90 15.01 -16.42
N THR A 370 -12.08 14.23 -15.71
CA THR A 370 -10.70 13.93 -16.10
C THR A 370 -10.58 12.77 -17.10
N GLY A 371 -11.61 11.93 -17.24
CA GLY A 371 -11.57 10.71 -18.04
C GLY A 371 -10.68 9.60 -17.43
N MET A 372 -10.24 9.74 -16.18
CA MET A 372 -9.43 8.75 -15.49
C MET A 372 -10.28 7.55 -15.05
N LEU A 373 -9.65 6.37 -15.02
CA LEU A 373 -10.33 5.15 -14.61
C LEU A 373 -10.40 5.03 -13.08
N ARG A 374 -11.54 4.55 -12.60
CA ARG A 374 -11.71 4.18 -11.19
C ARG A 374 -10.86 2.97 -10.84
N GLN A 375 -10.29 2.98 -9.65
CA GLN A 375 -9.49 1.88 -9.11
C GLN A 375 -10.17 1.36 -7.85
N ASP A 376 -11.19 0.52 -8.04
CA ASP A 376 -12.07 0.03 -6.96
C ASP A 376 -11.29 -0.68 -5.84
N GLU A 377 -10.25 -1.43 -6.19
CA GLU A 377 -9.36 -2.12 -5.23
C GLU A 377 -8.68 -1.15 -4.27
N ARG A 378 -8.40 0.08 -4.70
CA ARG A 378 -7.80 1.12 -3.85
C ARG A 378 -8.78 1.75 -2.86
N GLU A 379 -10.06 1.54 -3.04
CA GLU A 379 -11.11 1.99 -2.13
C GLU A 379 -11.56 0.89 -1.16
N GLN A 380 -11.10 -0.34 -1.33
CA GLN A 380 -11.58 -1.48 -0.53
C GLN A 380 -11.11 -1.40 0.92
N VAL A 381 -12.02 -1.78 1.82
CA VAL A 381 -11.78 -2.03 3.24
C VAL A 381 -12.58 -3.28 3.60
N LEU A 382 -11.92 -4.35 4.00
CA LEU A 382 -12.59 -5.64 4.25
C LEU A 382 -13.64 -5.56 5.35
N GLY A 383 -13.38 -4.78 6.41
CA GLY A 383 -14.34 -4.53 7.48
C GLY A 383 -15.61 -3.79 7.05
N PHE A 384 -15.62 -3.23 5.82
CA PHE A 384 -16.76 -2.56 5.21
C PHE A 384 -17.32 -3.41 4.05
N GLY A 385 -17.93 -4.55 4.39
CA GLY A 385 -18.51 -5.46 3.43
C GLY A 385 -19.92 -5.05 2.97
N ARG A 386 -20.58 -5.94 2.23
CA ARG A 386 -21.92 -5.71 1.64
C ARG A 386 -22.97 -5.27 2.68
N SER A 387 -22.95 -5.87 3.87
CA SER A 387 -23.91 -5.54 4.93
C SER A 387 -23.75 -4.10 5.42
N GLN A 388 -22.49 -3.67 5.67
CA GLN A 388 -22.18 -2.31 6.10
C GLN A 388 -22.49 -1.30 4.99
N ALA A 389 -22.20 -1.64 3.74
CA ALA A 389 -22.51 -0.81 2.57
C ALA A 389 -24.02 -0.58 2.42
N GLN A 390 -24.84 -1.63 2.54
CA GLN A 390 -26.29 -1.52 2.51
C GLN A 390 -26.82 -0.66 3.67
N LYS A 391 -26.32 -0.89 4.90
CA LYS A 391 -26.68 -0.09 6.08
C LYS A 391 -26.32 1.38 5.87
N ALA A 392 -25.17 1.69 5.27
CA ALA A 392 -24.77 3.06 4.96
C ALA A 392 -25.71 3.73 3.93
N VAL A 393 -26.09 3.04 2.86
CA VAL A 393 -27.06 3.53 1.86
C VAL A 393 -28.44 3.81 2.50
N TRP A 394 -28.89 2.94 3.41
CA TRP A 394 -30.14 3.18 4.15
C TRP A 394 -30.06 4.39 5.08
N ALA A 395 -28.91 4.59 5.73
CA ALA A 395 -28.70 5.72 6.61
C ALA A 395 -28.75 7.07 5.86
N THR A 396 -28.20 7.14 4.65
CA THR A 396 -28.22 8.36 3.82
C THR A 396 -29.64 8.71 3.36
N LYS A 397 -30.46 7.71 2.99
CA LYS A 397 -31.85 7.93 2.54
C LYS A 397 -32.82 8.40 3.65
N ARG A 398 -32.43 8.26 4.93
CA ARG A 398 -33.24 8.71 6.08
C ARG A 398 -32.83 10.10 6.57
N GLY A 399 -31.66 10.58 6.13
CA GLY A 399 -31.14 11.91 6.48
C GLY A 399 -31.48 13.00 5.44
N GLU A 400 -32.06 12.59 4.30
CA GLU A 400 -32.70 13.46 3.31
C GLU A 400 -34.19 13.63 3.68
#